data_ce8bc91d13401d72a463350bc43497e8
#
_entry.id   ce8bc91d13401d72a463350bc43497e8
#
_cell.length_a   1.000
_cell.length_b   1.000
_cell.length_c   1.000
_cell.angle_alpha   90.00
_cell.angle_beta   90.00
_cell.angle_gamma   90.00
#
_symmetry.space_group_name_H-M   'P 1'
#
loop_
_entity.id
_entity.type
_entity.pdbx_description
1 polymer ?
#
loop_
_entity_poly.entity_id
_entity_poly.type
_entity_poly.pdbx_seq_one_letter_code
_entity_poly.pdbx_strand_id
1 'polypeptide(L)'
;MVDYVYYGRGDRANVRLGDEQVRAIIESRSRGRTDVVAELRRMADDDPITGTQRQLGHLYLLAQPETASEEILLDLLARNDTAQVLQEILREIARNRGSGTIGFEPDIQWLQHRIPRAEGMAIASYSPEDGPPREQSLLELVIREDGGIRLICGRGTDAFRRAGILPEERPLMAIITMLALGLTHCVAALAGRLGDEYAAYQGQWRLGVRMDRLRGAVPLDLLQGGNPLHRPGNQYSRDEYEKVTSASTEELINAPHAVAERLLAQLLRGLGIAQQYLPYKP
;
A
#
# COMPACT_ATOMS: atom_id res chain seq x y z
N MET A 1 33.97 14.50 27.64
CA MET A 1 33.36 13.19 27.29
C MET A 1 31.96 13.24 27.89
N VAL A 2 30.90 13.22 27.10
CA VAL A 2 29.53 13.26 27.60
C VAL A 2 29.09 11.82 27.78
N ASP A 3 28.94 11.36 29.02
CA ASP A 3 28.43 10.04 29.32
C ASP A 3 26.91 10.03 29.11
N TYR A 4 26.47 9.37 28.03
CA TYR A 4 25.05 9.12 27.83
C TYR A 4 24.59 7.96 28.71
N VAL A 5 23.60 8.22 29.56
CA VAL A 5 22.99 7.21 30.42
C VAL A 5 21.65 6.82 29.83
N TYR A 6 21.49 5.52 29.50
CA TYR A 6 20.27 4.95 28.97
C TYR A 6 19.46 4.28 30.08
N TYR A 7 18.14 4.47 30.08
CA TYR A 7 17.23 3.83 31.02
C TYR A 7 16.20 2.98 30.28
N GLY A 8 16.08 1.72 30.66
CA GLY A 8 14.96 0.86 30.25
C GLY A 8 13.82 0.98 31.24
N ARG A 9 12.58 0.89 30.78
CA ARG A 9 11.38 0.84 31.64
C ARG A 9 11.17 -0.62 32.07
N GLY A 10 11.40 -0.93 33.34
CA GLY A 10 11.02 -2.20 33.96
C GLY A 10 9.66 -2.06 34.65
N ASP A 11 9.03 -3.19 35.00
CA ASP A 11 7.66 -3.26 35.56
C ASP A 11 7.45 -2.44 36.86
N ARG A 12 8.50 -2.02 37.53
CA ARG A 12 8.43 -1.26 38.78
C ARG A 12 9.43 -0.10 38.94
N ALA A 13 10.41 0.06 38.04
CA ALA A 13 11.40 1.13 38.13
C ALA A 13 12.14 1.31 36.78
N ASN A 14 12.74 2.50 36.61
CA ASN A 14 13.71 2.72 35.52
C ASN A 14 15.01 2.01 35.85
N VAL A 15 15.45 1.11 34.99
CA VAL A 15 16.70 0.35 35.13
C VAL A 15 17.75 0.96 34.24
N ARG A 16 18.94 1.27 34.78
CA ARG A 16 20.08 1.73 34.01
C ARG A 16 20.58 0.57 33.13
N LEU A 17 20.62 0.78 31.83
CA LEU A 17 21.10 -0.20 30.87
C LEU A 17 22.59 -0.04 30.67
N GLY A 18 23.35 -1.15 30.70
CA GLY A 18 24.74 -1.18 30.25
C GLY A 18 24.85 -1.16 28.74
N ASP A 19 26.04 -0.79 28.22
CA ASP A 19 26.29 -0.68 26.76
C ASP A 19 25.98 -1.98 26.00
N GLU A 20 26.27 -3.14 26.60
CA GLU A 20 25.94 -4.45 25.98
C GLU A 20 24.43 -4.67 25.89
N GLN A 21 23.67 -4.27 26.92
CA GLN A 21 22.21 -4.37 26.90
C GLN A 21 21.59 -3.43 25.87
N VAL A 22 22.13 -2.21 25.76
CA VAL A 22 21.71 -1.26 24.73
C VAL A 22 22.03 -1.81 23.33
N ARG A 23 23.21 -2.36 23.12
CA ARG A 23 23.58 -3.02 21.85
C ARG A 23 22.67 -4.21 21.55
N ALA A 24 22.42 -5.08 22.50
CA ALA A 24 21.52 -6.21 22.32
C ALA A 24 20.10 -5.79 21.95
N ILE A 25 19.59 -4.71 22.59
CA ILE A 25 18.28 -4.14 22.26
C ILE A 25 18.30 -3.54 20.83
N ILE A 26 19.34 -2.81 20.46
CA ILE A 26 19.48 -2.24 19.11
C ILE A 26 19.58 -3.36 18.08
N GLU A 27 20.38 -4.40 18.35
CA GLU A 27 20.53 -5.55 17.45
C GLU A 27 19.24 -6.38 17.33
N SER A 28 18.51 -6.60 18.44
CA SER A 28 17.23 -7.31 18.40
C SER A 28 16.19 -6.52 17.58
N ARG A 29 16.13 -5.20 17.78
CA ARG A 29 15.28 -4.31 16.97
C ARG A 29 15.69 -4.26 15.51
N SER A 30 16.98 -4.33 15.21
CA SER A 30 17.44 -4.36 13.81
C SER A 30 17.21 -5.72 13.14
N ARG A 31 17.29 -6.85 13.88
CA ARG A 31 16.98 -8.20 13.35
C ARG A 31 15.48 -8.40 13.09
N GLY A 32 14.62 -7.80 13.90
CA GLY A 32 13.16 -7.82 13.69
C GLY A 32 12.67 -6.80 12.65
N ARG A 33 13.57 -5.99 12.09
CA ARG A 33 13.19 -4.93 11.16
C ARG A 33 12.91 -5.52 9.78
N THR A 34 11.63 -5.59 9.42
CA THR A 34 11.22 -6.03 8.08
C THR A 34 11.84 -5.13 7.02
N ASP A 35 12.56 -5.72 6.09
CA ASP A 35 13.01 -5.02 4.89
C ASP A 35 11.79 -4.83 3.95
N VAL A 36 11.20 -3.64 4.04
CA VAL A 36 10.01 -3.26 3.26
C VAL A 36 10.23 -3.40 1.77
N VAL A 37 11.45 -3.11 1.29
CA VAL A 37 11.80 -3.24 -0.13
C VAL A 37 11.82 -4.71 -0.55
N ALA A 38 12.50 -5.56 0.22
CA ALA A 38 12.53 -7.00 -0.04
C ALA A 38 11.12 -7.61 0.03
N GLU A 39 10.30 -7.12 0.96
CA GLU A 39 8.93 -7.59 1.12
C GLU A 39 8.03 -7.19 -0.06
N LEU A 40 8.12 -5.95 -0.54
CA LEU A 40 7.40 -5.51 -1.74
C LEU A 40 7.78 -6.32 -2.99
N ARG A 41 9.05 -6.72 -3.10
CA ARG A 41 9.52 -7.58 -4.19
C ARG A 41 8.96 -9.00 -4.04
N ARG A 42 8.96 -9.54 -2.83
CA ARG A 42 8.34 -10.84 -2.54
C ARG A 42 6.86 -10.85 -2.86
N MET A 43 6.12 -9.79 -2.51
CA MET A 43 4.72 -9.64 -2.90
C MET A 43 4.53 -9.67 -4.43
N ALA A 44 5.47 -9.11 -5.19
CA ALA A 44 5.41 -9.16 -6.65
C ALA A 44 5.76 -10.54 -7.22
N ASP A 45 6.63 -11.31 -6.55
CA ASP A 45 6.96 -12.68 -6.90
C ASP A 45 5.80 -13.66 -6.57
N ASP A 46 5.07 -13.39 -5.47
CA ASP A 46 3.92 -14.16 -4.97
C ASP A 46 2.58 -13.70 -5.58
N ASP A 47 2.61 -12.85 -6.60
CA ASP A 47 1.41 -12.31 -7.25
C ASP A 47 0.51 -13.44 -7.80
N PRO A 48 -0.80 -13.44 -7.50
CA PRO A 48 -1.71 -14.48 -7.95
C PRO A 48 -1.87 -14.53 -9.47
N ILE A 49 -1.53 -13.45 -10.18
CA ILE A 49 -1.53 -13.40 -11.64
C ILE A 49 -0.11 -13.38 -12.17
N THR A 50 0.28 -14.46 -12.83
CA THR A 50 1.66 -14.67 -13.28
C THR A 50 1.75 -14.94 -14.79
N GLY A 51 2.96 -14.83 -15.33
CA GLY A 51 3.29 -15.23 -16.70
C GLY A 51 2.51 -14.47 -17.77
N THR A 52 1.90 -15.20 -18.70
CA THR A 52 1.16 -14.67 -19.85
C THR A 52 -0.20 -14.07 -19.51
N GLN A 53 -0.74 -14.38 -18.33
CA GLN A 53 -2.00 -13.82 -17.85
C GLN A 53 -1.83 -12.38 -17.36
N ARG A 54 -0.60 -12.00 -17.03
CA ARG A 54 -0.26 -10.68 -16.54
C ARG A 54 0.07 -9.74 -17.68
N GLN A 55 -0.82 -8.81 -17.98
CA GLN A 55 -0.69 -7.84 -19.07
C GLN A 55 -0.53 -6.41 -18.57
N LEU A 56 -1.04 -6.10 -17.38
CA LEU A 56 -1.04 -4.78 -16.78
C LEU A 56 0.14 -4.60 -15.80
N GLY A 57 0.41 -3.38 -15.42
CA GLY A 57 1.26 -3.05 -14.29
C GLY A 57 0.46 -3.16 -12.99
N HIS A 58 1.01 -3.83 -12.01
CA HIS A 58 0.36 -4.01 -10.71
C HIS A 58 0.87 -3.00 -9.68
N LEU A 59 0.03 -2.70 -8.70
CA LEU A 59 0.35 -1.87 -7.54
C LEU A 59 0.44 -2.76 -6.30
N TYR A 60 1.54 -2.64 -5.58
CA TYR A 60 1.80 -3.31 -4.30
C TYR A 60 1.98 -2.26 -3.22
N LEU A 61 1.26 -2.41 -2.14
CA LEU A 61 1.35 -1.54 -0.96
C LEU A 61 1.63 -2.39 0.26
N LEU A 62 2.51 -1.88 1.11
CA LEU A 62 2.88 -2.49 2.37
C LEU A 62 2.86 -1.43 3.47
N ALA A 63 2.27 -1.77 4.62
CA ALA A 63 2.46 -1.04 5.87
C ALA A 63 2.86 -2.05 6.95
N GLN A 64 3.98 -1.78 7.66
CA GLN A 64 4.54 -2.68 8.66
C GLN A 64 4.93 -1.89 9.91
N PRO A 65 4.47 -2.29 11.12
CA PRO A 65 4.96 -1.72 12.38
C PRO A 65 6.47 -1.95 12.53
N GLU A 66 7.24 -0.95 12.96
CA GLU A 66 8.71 -1.10 13.06
C GLU A 66 9.16 -1.98 14.24
N THR A 67 8.41 -1.97 15.33
CA THR A 67 8.80 -2.59 16.61
C THR A 67 7.64 -3.31 17.30
N ALA A 68 6.72 -3.85 16.53
CA ALA A 68 5.60 -4.61 17.09
C ALA A 68 6.07 -6.01 17.55
N SER A 69 5.35 -6.59 18.50
CA SER A 69 5.44 -8.01 18.80
C SER A 69 4.89 -8.84 17.63
N GLU A 70 5.20 -10.13 17.59
CA GLU A 70 4.79 -10.99 16.47
C GLU A 70 3.26 -11.19 16.35
N GLU A 71 2.48 -10.79 17.39
CA GLU A 71 1.04 -11.13 17.51
C GLU A 71 0.17 -9.94 17.93
N ILE A 72 0.48 -8.71 17.49
CA ILE A 72 -0.27 -7.52 17.96
C ILE A 72 -1.72 -7.46 17.48
N LEU A 73 -2.08 -8.18 16.43
CA LEU A 73 -3.44 -8.28 15.89
C LEU A 73 -4.07 -9.67 16.07
N LEU A 74 -3.44 -10.57 16.85
CA LEU A 74 -3.95 -11.93 17.06
C LEU A 74 -5.39 -11.91 17.56
N ASP A 75 -5.70 -11.10 18.58
CA ASP A 75 -7.04 -11.00 19.16
C ASP A 75 -8.09 -10.56 18.14
N LEU A 76 -7.75 -9.62 17.24
CA LEU A 76 -8.64 -9.22 16.16
C LEU A 76 -8.83 -10.37 15.17
N LEU A 77 -7.76 -11.03 14.75
CA LEU A 77 -7.81 -12.06 13.70
C LEU A 77 -8.46 -13.37 14.19
N ALA A 78 -8.43 -13.64 15.51
CA ALA A 78 -9.10 -14.77 16.12
C ALA A 78 -10.64 -14.62 16.20
N ARG A 79 -11.18 -13.43 16.01
CA ARG A 79 -12.63 -13.17 16.10
C ARG A 79 -13.35 -13.75 14.88
N ASN A 80 -14.56 -14.25 15.11
CA ASN A 80 -15.42 -14.76 14.03
C ASN A 80 -15.93 -13.66 13.09
N ASP A 81 -16.08 -12.43 13.60
CA ASP A 81 -16.60 -11.26 12.89
C ASP A 81 -15.50 -10.36 12.27
N THR A 82 -14.23 -10.78 12.31
CA THR A 82 -13.09 -9.99 11.83
C THR A 82 -13.31 -9.43 10.43
N ALA A 83 -13.80 -10.25 9.49
CA ALA A 83 -14.03 -9.80 8.12
C ALA A 83 -15.06 -8.66 8.06
N GLN A 84 -16.13 -8.74 8.87
CA GLN A 84 -17.15 -7.70 8.96
C GLN A 84 -16.56 -6.41 9.56
N VAL A 85 -15.80 -6.53 10.66
CA VAL A 85 -15.12 -5.40 11.30
C VAL A 85 -14.20 -4.69 10.30
N LEU A 86 -13.36 -5.43 9.59
CA LEU A 86 -12.48 -4.85 8.59
C LEU A 86 -13.24 -4.19 7.44
N GLN A 87 -14.33 -4.78 6.96
CA GLN A 87 -15.17 -4.18 5.93
C GLN A 87 -15.84 -2.88 6.40
N GLU A 88 -16.26 -2.79 7.66
CA GLU A 88 -16.82 -1.57 8.25
C GLU A 88 -15.77 -0.46 8.30
N ILE A 89 -14.55 -0.76 8.77
CA ILE A 89 -13.42 0.18 8.77
C ILE A 89 -13.11 0.65 7.33
N LEU A 90 -13.03 -0.27 6.38
CA LEU A 90 -12.72 0.06 4.98
C LEU A 90 -13.81 0.93 4.34
N ARG A 91 -15.10 0.67 4.64
CA ARG A 91 -16.22 1.51 4.16
C ARG A 91 -16.17 2.91 4.77
N GLU A 92 -15.79 3.02 6.04
CA GLU A 92 -15.62 4.33 6.69
C GLU A 92 -14.46 5.11 6.07
N ILE A 93 -13.30 4.48 5.89
CA ILE A 93 -12.15 5.08 5.21
C ILE A 93 -12.53 5.53 3.79
N ALA A 94 -13.24 4.68 3.04
CA ALA A 94 -13.67 5.00 1.68
C ALA A 94 -14.64 6.19 1.64
N ARG A 95 -15.55 6.30 2.60
CA ARG A 95 -16.46 7.47 2.72
C ARG A 95 -15.72 8.76 3.05
N ASN A 96 -14.71 8.68 3.90
CA ASN A 96 -13.92 9.84 4.34
C ASN A 96 -12.86 10.27 3.31
N ARG A 97 -12.58 9.44 2.32
CA ARG A 97 -11.59 9.69 1.26
C ARG A 97 -12.03 10.80 0.27
N GLY A 98 -13.26 11.26 0.32
CA GLY A 98 -13.78 12.27 -0.59
C GLY A 98 -14.17 11.73 -1.98
N SER A 99 -14.87 12.56 -2.76
CA SER A 99 -15.47 12.17 -4.05
C SER A 99 -14.47 12.02 -5.20
N GLY A 100 -13.24 12.55 -5.08
CA GLY A 100 -12.25 12.56 -6.16
C GLY A 100 -11.65 11.20 -6.55
N THR A 101 -11.88 10.18 -5.72
CA THR A 101 -11.38 8.82 -5.92
C THR A 101 -12.48 7.82 -6.31
N ILE A 102 -13.72 8.26 -6.38
CA ILE A 102 -14.86 7.42 -6.78
C ILE A 102 -14.82 7.24 -8.29
N GLY A 103 -14.84 6.00 -8.75
CA GLY A 103 -15.00 5.67 -10.17
C GLY A 103 -13.84 4.90 -10.80
N PHE A 104 -12.75 4.62 -10.08
CA PHE A 104 -11.70 3.73 -10.57
C PHE A 104 -11.82 2.36 -9.91
N GLU A 105 -12.04 1.37 -10.72
CA GLU A 105 -12.08 -0.04 -10.32
C GLU A 105 -10.66 -0.63 -10.36
N PRO A 106 -10.31 -1.55 -9.46
CA PRO A 106 -11.11 -2.05 -8.33
C PRO A 106 -11.10 -1.07 -7.15
N ASP A 107 -12.25 -0.93 -6.47
CA ASP A 107 -12.36 -0.11 -5.25
C ASP A 107 -12.17 -0.98 -3.99
N ILE A 108 -11.68 -0.38 -2.92
CA ILE A 108 -11.48 -1.04 -1.62
C ILE A 108 -12.81 -1.60 -1.04
N GLN A 109 -13.96 -1.05 -1.44
CA GLN A 109 -15.29 -1.55 -1.09
C GLN A 109 -15.62 -2.91 -1.74
N TRP A 110 -14.85 -3.36 -2.74
CA TRP A 110 -15.01 -4.67 -3.38
C TRP A 110 -14.37 -5.81 -2.61
N LEU A 111 -13.65 -5.51 -1.53
CA LEU A 111 -13.06 -6.50 -0.64
C LEU A 111 -14.16 -7.19 0.18
N GLN A 112 -14.69 -8.30 -0.31
CA GLN A 112 -15.84 -8.99 0.27
C GLN A 112 -15.57 -10.46 0.63
N HIS A 113 -14.62 -11.10 -0.05
CA HIS A 113 -14.34 -12.52 0.13
C HIS A 113 -13.21 -12.74 1.14
N ARG A 114 -13.52 -13.45 2.22
CA ARG A 114 -12.53 -13.84 3.22
C ARG A 114 -11.71 -15.04 2.72
N ILE A 115 -10.40 -14.93 2.77
CA ILE A 115 -9.46 -15.98 2.40
C ILE A 115 -8.53 -16.23 3.60
N PRO A 116 -8.56 -17.40 4.25
CA PRO A 116 -7.60 -17.75 5.29
C PRO A 116 -6.17 -17.77 4.74
N ARG A 117 -5.23 -17.23 5.50
CA ARG A 117 -3.80 -17.26 5.21
C ARG A 117 -3.05 -17.80 6.41
N ALA A 118 -1.89 -18.45 6.20
CA ALA A 118 -1.09 -19.02 7.29
C ALA A 118 -0.57 -17.96 8.27
N GLU A 119 -0.38 -16.74 7.80
CA GLU A 119 0.19 -15.61 8.56
C GLU A 119 -0.87 -14.55 8.98
N GLY A 120 -2.16 -14.85 8.76
CA GLY A 120 -3.23 -13.91 9.06
C GLY A 120 -4.48 -14.15 8.21
N MET A 121 -5.10 -13.09 7.71
CA MET A 121 -6.33 -13.15 6.92
C MET A 121 -6.24 -12.22 5.71
N ALA A 122 -6.70 -12.71 4.56
CA ALA A 122 -6.95 -11.88 3.39
C ALA A 122 -8.44 -11.58 3.23
N ILE A 123 -8.72 -10.39 2.69
CA ILE A 123 -10.01 -10.03 2.11
C ILE A 123 -9.75 -9.66 0.65
N ALA A 124 -10.51 -10.25 -0.27
CA ALA A 124 -10.30 -10.08 -1.70
C ALA A 124 -11.57 -9.66 -2.45
N SER A 125 -11.38 -9.13 -3.63
CA SER A 125 -12.46 -8.82 -4.60
C SER A 125 -12.94 -10.05 -5.38
N TYR A 126 -12.33 -11.19 -5.17
CA TYR A 126 -12.62 -12.45 -5.85
C TYR A 126 -12.79 -13.59 -4.85
N SER A 127 -13.58 -14.60 -5.23
CA SER A 127 -13.65 -15.86 -4.48
C SER A 127 -12.68 -16.89 -5.09
N PRO A 128 -11.87 -17.58 -4.28
CA PRO A 128 -11.04 -18.68 -4.78
C PRO A 128 -11.85 -19.82 -5.41
N GLU A 129 -13.13 -19.95 -5.05
CA GLU A 129 -14.04 -20.97 -5.59
C GLU A 129 -14.45 -20.68 -7.03
N ASP A 130 -14.41 -19.42 -7.46
CA ASP A 130 -14.76 -18.98 -8.82
C ASP A 130 -13.57 -19.10 -9.80
N GLY A 131 -12.43 -19.63 -9.36
CA GLY A 131 -11.20 -19.77 -10.13
C GLY A 131 -10.23 -18.59 -9.96
N PRO A 132 -9.20 -18.50 -10.84
CA PRO A 132 -8.19 -17.46 -10.73
C PRO A 132 -8.79 -16.06 -10.94
N PRO A 133 -8.33 -15.04 -10.19
CA PRO A 133 -8.83 -13.69 -10.33
C PRO A 133 -8.55 -13.12 -11.72
N ARG A 134 -9.44 -12.25 -12.19
CA ARG A 134 -9.18 -11.46 -13.40
C ARG A 134 -8.28 -10.28 -13.03
N GLU A 135 -7.25 -10.05 -13.84
CA GLU A 135 -6.24 -9.03 -13.58
C GLU A 135 -6.84 -7.64 -13.29
N GLN A 136 -7.81 -7.22 -14.11
CA GLN A 136 -8.45 -5.90 -14.00
C GLN A 136 -9.27 -5.71 -12.72
N SER A 137 -9.77 -6.80 -12.12
CA SER A 137 -10.57 -6.77 -10.90
C SER A 137 -9.81 -7.25 -9.67
N LEU A 138 -8.55 -7.67 -9.81
CA LEU A 138 -7.75 -8.15 -8.70
C LEU A 138 -7.51 -7.04 -7.67
N LEU A 139 -8.04 -7.25 -6.49
CA LEU A 139 -7.71 -6.52 -5.28
C LEU A 139 -7.67 -7.51 -4.12
N GLU A 140 -6.55 -7.62 -3.45
CA GLU A 140 -6.37 -8.45 -2.26
C GLU A 140 -5.69 -7.66 -1.16
N LEU A 141 -6.28 -7.68 0.02
CA LEU A 141 -5.76 -7.06 1.23
C LEU A 141 -5.48 -8.15 2.25
N VAL A 142 -4.24 -8.29 2.69
CA VAL A 142 -3.82 -9.23 3.72
C VAL A 142 -3.50 -8.47 5.01
N ILE A 143 -4.12 -8.89 6.10
CA ILE A 143 -3.80 -8.43 7.46
C ILE A 143 -3.10 -9.56 8.18
N ARG A 144 -1.89 -9.29 8.69
CA ARG A 144 -1.04 -10.25 9.38
C ARG A 144 -1.16 -10.12 10.89
N GLU A 145 -0.82 -11.18 11.61
CA GLU A 145 -0.82 -11.22 13.09
C GLU A 145 0.17 -10.20 13.67
N ASP A 146 1.31 -9.99 13.02
CA ASP A 146 2.34 -8.99 13.40
C ASP A 146 1.94 -7.53 13.09
N GLY A 147 0.72 -7.29 12.65
CA GLY A 147 0.21 -5.98 12.27
C GLY A 147 0.54 -5.56 10.84
N GLY A 148 1.28 -6.37 10.10
CA GLY A 148 1.61 -6.10 8.70
C GLY A 148 0.35 -6.06 7.81
N ILE A 149 0.28 -5.10 6.92
CA ILE A 149 -0.80 -4.90 5.96
C ILE A 149 -0.21 -4.92 4.57
N ARG A 150 -0.68 -5.84 3.72
CA ARG A 150 -0.28 -5.96 2.33
C ARG A 150 -1.50 -5.75 1.44
N LEU A 151 -1.36 -4.97 0.37
CA LEU A 151 -2.39 -4.85 -0.65
C LEU A 151 -1.78 -5.07 -2.02
N ILE A 152 -2.43 -5.92 -2.82
CA ILE A 152 -2.12 -6.15 -4.23
C ILE A 152 -3.31 -5.67 -5.05
N CYS A 153 -3.05 -4.82 -6.05
CA CYS A 153 -4.03 -4.39 -7.03
C CYS A 153 -3.50 -4.69 -8.45
N GLY A 154 -4.23 -5.49 -9.20
CA GLY A 154 -3.84 -5.90 -10.55
C GLY A 154 -4.02 -4.83 -11.61
N ARG A 155 -4.55 -3.65 -11.26
CA ARG A 155 -4.85 -2.57 -12.19
C ARG A 155 -4.13 -1.27 -11.82
N GLY A 156 -2.83 -1.34 -11.55
CA GLY A 156 -1.99 -0.14 -11.40
C GLY A 156 -1.83 0.63 -12.72
N THR A 157 -1.88 -0.09 -13.84
CA THR A 157 -2.02 0.46 -15.20
C THR A 157 -3.23 -0.16 -15.91
N ASP A 158 -3.64 0.46 -17.01
CA ASP A 158 -4.67 -0.06 -17.91
C ASP A 158 -4.25 0.07 -19.36
N ALA A 159 -4.75 -0.83 -20.21
CA ALA A 159 -4.52 -0.81 -21.66
C ALA A 159 -5.54 0.11 -22.31
N PHE A 160 -5.12 1.30 -22.69
CA PHE A 160 -5.99 2.29 -23.35
C PHE A 160 -5.88 2.19 -24.88
N ARG A 161 -7.00 1.93 -25.52
CA ARG A 161 -7.13 1.99 -26.98
C ARG A 161 -7.81 3.31 -27.36
N ARG A 162 -7.11 4.13 -28.10
CA ARG A 162 -7.67 5.36 -28.63
C ARG A 162 -8.66 5.05 -29.77
N ALA A 163 -9.84 5.68 -29.73
CA ALA A 163 -10.79 5.59 -30.85
C ALA A 163 -10.16 6.12 -32.14
N GLY A 164 -10.24 5.34 -33.24
CA GLY A 164 -9.68 5.73 -34.55
C GLY A 164 -8.24 5.27 -34.82
N ILE A 165 -7.60 4.56 -33.89
CA ILE A 165 -6.31 3.92 -34.13
C ILE A 165 -6.54 2.55 -34.77
N LEU A 166 -5.67 2.19 -35.75
CA LEU A 166 -5.72 0.90 -36.43
C LEU A 166 -5.56 -0.26 -35.42
N PRO A 167 -6.26 -1.38 -35.61
CA PRO A 167 -6.22 -2.54 -34.70
C PRO A 167 -4.82 -3.11 -34.45
N GLU A 168 -3.87 -2.81 -35.36
CA GLU A 168 -2.49 -3.31 -35.34
C GLU A 168 -1.57 -2.52 -34.40
N GLU A 169 -1.99 -1.32 -33.95
CA GLU A 169 -1.19 -0.53 -33.03
C GLU A 169 -1.34 -1.06 -31.59
N ARG A 170 -0.20 -1.16 -30.91
CA ARG A 170 -0.18 -1.59 -29.50
C ARG A 170 -0.96 -0.58 -28.63
N PRO A 171 -1.79 -1.06 -27.70
CA PRO A 171 -2.48 -0.16 -26.78
C PRO A 171 -1.47 0.64 -25.95
N LEU A 172 -1.80 1.90 -25.69
CA LEU A 172 -1.04 2.72 -24.76
C LEU A 172 -1.32 2.23 -23.33
N MET A 173 -0.26 2.06 -22.55
CA MET A 173 -0.42 1.78 -21.13
C MET A 173 -0.66 3.08 -20.37
N ALA A 174 -1.74 3.12 -19.61
CA ALA A 174 -2.14 4.28 -18.81
C ALA A 174 -1.97 3.97 -17.31
N ILE A 175 -1.27 4.84 -16.58
CA ILE A 175 -1.19 4.76 -15.11
C ILE A 175 -2.47 5.36 -14.53
N ILE A 176 -3.17 4.62 -13.67
CA ILE A 176 -4.38 5.08 -13.01
C ILE A 176 -3.98 5.80 -11.71
N THR A 177 -3.61 7.07 -11.85
CA THR A 177 -3.02 7.89 -10.78
C THR A 177 -3.92 7.99 -9.56
N MET A 178 -5.22 8.23 -9.77
CA MET A 178 -6.17 8.36 -8.67
C MET A 178 -6.39 7.05 -7.92
N LEU A 179 -6.37 5.91 -8.61
CA LEU A 179 -6.43 4.60 -7.97
C LEU A 179 -5.20 4.38 -7.07
N ALA A 180 -4.00 4.66 -7.59
CA ALA A 180 -2.77 4.52 -6.82
C ALA A 180 -2.77 5.43 -5.57
N LEU A 181 -3.15 6.70 -5.70
CA LEU A 181 -3.28 7.63 -4.58
C LEU A 181 -4.34 7.16 -3.57
N GLY A 182 -5.53 6.78 -4.06
CA GLY A 182 -6.64 6.36 -3.22
C GLY A 182 -6.34 5.09 -2.44
N LEU A 183 -5.78 4.05 -3.06
CA LEU A 183 -5.43 2.81 -2.37
C LEU A 183 -4.28 3.02 -1.37
N THR A 184 -3.28 3.85 -1.72
CA THR A 184 -2.18 4.20 -0.80
C THR A 184 -2.71 4.94 0.43
N HIS A 185 -3.62 5.89 0.24
CA HIS A 185 -4.31 6.58 1.33
C HIS A 185 -5.08 5.58 2.22
N CYS A 186 -5.85 4.68 1.62
CA CYS A 186 -6.64 3.69 2.35
C CYS A 186 -5.76 2.76 3.19
N VAL A 187 -4.63 2.27 2.65
CA VAL A 187 -3.69 1.43 3.40
C VAL A 187 -3.06 2.21 4.56
N ALA A 188 -2.68 3.47 4.35
CA ALA A 188 -2.15 4.32 5.40
C ALA A 188 -3.18 4.57 6.52
N ALA A 189 -4.42 4.93 6.16
CA ALA A 189 -5.50 5.14 7.13
C ALA A 189 -5.86 3.85 7.89
N LEU A 190 -5.89 2.70 7.19
CA LEU A 190 -6.14 1.39 7.81
C LEU A 190 -5.05 1.04 8.82
N ALA A 191 -3.79 1.28 8.50
CA ALA A 191 -2.66 1.04 9.41
C ALA A 191 -2.79 1.90 10.68
N GLY A 192 -3.17 3.15 10.54
CA GLY A 192 -3.44 4.03 11.68
C GLY A 192 -4.57 3.50 12.58
N ARG A 193 -5.71 3.14 11.98
CA ARG A 193 -6.88 2.61 12.71
C ARG A 193 -6.59 1.27 13.40
N LEU A 194 -5.96 0.34 12.70
CA LEU A 194 -5.61 -0.95 13.30
C LEU A 194 -4.57 -0.80 14.41
N GLY A 195 -3.60 0.09 14.22
CA GLY A 195 -2.60 0.39 15.24
C GLY A 195 -3.22 0.94 16.52
N ASP A 196 -4.09 1.91 16.41
CA ASP A 196 -4.71 2.58 17.56
C ASP A 196 -5.79 1.74 18.23
N GLU A 197 -6.78 1.28 17.47
CA GLU A 197 -7.99 0.69 18.02
C GLU A 197 -7.85 -0.79 18.41
N TYR A 198 -6.96 -1.53 17.75
CA TYR A 198 -6.87 -3.00 17.92
C TYR A 198 -5.52 -3.48 18.43
N ALA A 199 -4.44 -2.83 18.03
CA ALA A 199 -3.09 -3.22 18.44
C ALA A 199 -2.55 -2.42 19.63
N ALA A 200 -3.21 -1.34 20.05
CA ALA A 200 -2.70 -0.35 21.01
C ALA A 200 -1.24 0.08 20.69
N TYR A 201 -0.92 0.15 19.41
CA TYR A 201 0.41 0.43 18.90
C TYR A 201 0.54 1.90 18.48
N GLN A 202 1.27 2.68 19.27
CA GLN A 202 1.50 4.11 19.02
C GLN A 202 2.88 4.40 18.40
N GLY A 203 3.53 3.36 17.86
CA GLY A 203 4.89 3.44 17.34
C GLY A 203 4.99 3.93 15.90
N GLN A 204 6.17 3.68 15.32
CA GLN A 204 6.48 4.01 13.95
C GLN A 204 6.10 2.87 13.01
N TRP A 205 5.54 3.23 11.87
CA TRP A 205 5.24 2.34 10.75
C TRP A 205 6.20 2.60 9.61
N ARG A 206 6.55 1.57 8.90
CA ARG A 206 7.18 1.67 7.59
C ARG A 206 6.17 1.35 6.52
N LEU A 207 6.05 2.24 5.55
CA LEU A 207 5.13 2.06 4.43
C LEU A 207 5.93 2.03 3.14
N GLY A 208 5.47 1.21 2.21
CA GLY A 208 6.10 1.07 0.90
C GLY A 208 5.07 0.95 -0.21
N VAL A 209 5.46 1.44 -1.37
CA VAL A 209 4.73 1.30 -2.63
C VAL A 209 5.68 0.76 -3.69
N ARG A 210 5.20 -0.19 -4.49
CA ARG A 210 5.84 -0.65 -5.71
C ARG A 210 4.80 -0.70 -6.82
N MET A 211 5.19 -0.29 -7.99
CA MET A 211 4.45 -0.48 -9.24
C MET A 211 5.42 -0.98 -10.30
N ASP A 212 4.97 -1.86 -11.16
CA ASP A 212 5.80 -2.41 -12.23
C ASP A 212 5.17 -2.21 -13.61
N ARG A 213 5.91 -2.63 -14.67
CA ARG A 213 5.50 -2.50 -16.09
C ARG A 213 5.09 -1.08 -16.46
N LEU A 214 5.78 -0.08 -15.95
CA LEU A 214 5.46 1.33 -16.13
C LEU A 214 6.15 1.97 -17.33
N ARG A 215 7.14 1.30 -17.95
CA ARG A 215 7.91 1.89 -19.06
C ARG A 215 7.03 2.27 -20.23
N GLY A 216 7.07 3.55 -20.60
CA GLY A 216 6.26 4.09 -21.68
C GLY A 216 4.81 4.38 -21.27
N ALA A 217 4.40 4.07 -20.04
CA ALA A 217 3.07 4.37 -19.56
C ALA A 217 2.88 5.89 -19.37
N VAL A 218 1.64 6.34 -19.55
CA VAL A 218 1.24 7.75 -19.46
C VAL A 218 0.15 7.88 -18.40
N PRO A 219 -0.04 9.06 -17.81
CA PRO A 219 -1.19 9.29 -16.92
C PRO A 219 -2.51 9.12 -17.67
N LEU A 220 -3.46 8.39 -17.08
CA LEU A 220 -4.80 8.19 -17.66
C LEU A 220 -5.52 9.51 -17.93
N ASP A 221 -5.36 10.47 -17.02
CA ASP A 221 -5.99 11.79 -17.11
C ASP A 221 -5.65 12.56 -18.37
N LEU A 222 -4.41 12.42 -18.86
CA LEU A 222 -3.98 13.05 -20.11
C LEU A 222 -4.63 12.42 -21.34
N LEU A 223 -5.07 11.16 -21.22
CA LEU A 223 -5.78 10.46 -22.30
C LEU A 223 -7.27 10.84 -22.33
N GLN A 224 -7.87 11.07 -21.18
CA GLN A 224 -9.29 11.42 -21.04
C GLN A 224 -9.57 12.90 -21.38
N GLY A 225 -8.58 13.79 -21.18
CA GLY A 225 -8.71 15.23 -21.39
C GLY A 225 -8.79 15.68 -22.85
N GLY A 226 -8.93 14.77 -23.82
CA GLY A 226 -9.16 15.10 -25.23
C GLY A 226 -7.99 15.77 -25.95
N ASN A 227 -6.82 15.89 -25.31
CA ASN A 227 -5.65 16.47 -25.97
C ASN A 227 -4.97 15.41 -26.88
N PRO A 228 -5.16 15.49 -28.22
CA PRO A 228 -4.67 14.47 -29.14
C PRO A 228 -3.15 14.47 -29.29
N LEU A 229 -2.48 15.49 -28.81
CA LEU A 229 -1.03 15.64 -28.96
C LEU A 229 -0.34 15.11 -27.69
N HIS A 230 -0.14 13.80 -27.67
CA HIS A 230 0.75 13.16 -26.73
C HIS A 230 2.13 13.84 -26.77
N ARG A 231 2.46 14.61 -25.74
CA ARG A 231 3.83 15.10 -25.61
C ARG A 231 4.72 13.91 -25.21
N PRO A 232 5.75 13.56 -26.01
CA PRO A 232 6.65 12.44 -25.70
C PRO A 232 7.28 12.53 -24.31
N GLY A 233 7.26 13.69 -23.66
CA GLY A 233 7.84 13.92 -22.34
C GLY A 233 7.03 13.41 -21.14
N ASN A 234 5.80 12.95 -21.35
CA ASN A 234 4.93 12.50 -20.24
C ASN A 234 4.89 10.98 -20.07
N GLN A 235 5.76 10.26 -20.78
CA GLN A 235 5.90 8.82 -20.62
C GLN A 235 6.83 8.49 -19.46
N TYR A 236 6.44 7.54 -18.63
CA TYR A 236 7.31 7.08 -17.56
C TYR A 236 8.51 6.32 -18.12
N SER A 237 9.72 6.69 -17.70
CA SER A 237 10.96 6.21 -18.33
C SER A 237 11.48 4.89 -17.76
N ARG A 238 11.03 4.50 -16.56
CA ARG A 238 11.48 3.28 -15.87
C ARG A 238 10.42 2.19 -15.95
N ASP A 239 10.85 0.94 -15.81
CA ASP A 239 9.93 -0.19 -15.77
C ASP A 239 9.19 -0.30 -14.44
N GLU A 240 9.84 0.15 -13.37
CA GLU A 240 9.34 0.06 -12.01
C GLU A 240 9.40 1.39 -11.28
N TYR A 241 8.49 1.55 -10.35
CA TYR A 241 8.52 2.57 -9.31
C TYR A 241 8.50 1.91 -7.94
N GLU A 242 9.39 2.31 -7.06
CA GLU A 242 9.46 1.81 -5.69
C GLU A 242 9.83 2.95 -4.75
N LYS A 243 9.08 3.08 -3.66
CA LYS A 243 9.32 4.11 -2.64
C LYS A 243 8.92 3.62 -1.27
N VAL A 244 9.70 3.99 -0.26
CA VAL A 244 9.44 3.70 1.15
C VAL A 244 9.44 5.00 1.94
N THR A 245 8.60 5.07 2.98
CA THR A 245 8.53 6.16 3.95
C THR A 245 8.23 5.61 5.34
N SER A 246 8.36 6.45 6.37
CA SER A 246 7.92 6.14 7.73
C SER A 246 6.87 7.15 8.17
N ALA A 247 5.97 6.72 9.07
CA ALA A 247 4.97 7.56 9.69
C ALA A 247 4.64 7.03 11.09
N SER A 248 4.28 7.90 12.04
CA SER A 248 3.74 7.46 13.34
C SER A 248 2.27 7.03 13.20
N THR A 249 1.77 6.23 14.14
CA THR A 249 0.33 5.89 14.21
C THR A 249 -0.53 7.16 14.22
N GLU A 250 -0.14 8.17 14.99
CA GLU A 250 -0.83 9.47 15.04
C GLU A 250 -0.90 10.15 13.67
N GLU A 251 0.20 10.16 12.91
CA GLU A 251 0.22 10.74 11.56
C GLU A 251 -0.67 9.95 10.61
N LEU A 252 -0.69 8.62 10.71
CA LEU A 252 -1.54 7.75 9.89
C LEU A 252 -3.03 7.95 10.17
N ILE A 253 -3.41 8.31 11.39
CA ILE A 253 -4.79 8.66 11.76
C ILE A 253 -5.16 10.04 11.24
N ASN A 254 -4.32 11.04 11.51
CA ASN A 254 -4.67 12.45 11.31
C ASN A 254 -4.38 12.95 9.88
N ALA A 255 -3.39 12.37 9.20
CA ALA A 255 -2.92 12.84 7.90
C ALA A 255 -2.48 11.69 6.95
N PRO A 256 -3.28 10.63 6.74
CA PRO A 256 -2.93 9.52 5.84
C PRO A 256 -2.67 10.01 4.40
N HIS A 257 -3.32 11.08 3.97
CA HIS A 257 -3.11 11.74 2.68
C HIS A 257 -1.67 12.26 2.52
N ALA A 258 -1.07 12.83 3.57
CA ALA A 258 0.31 13.31 3.52
C ALA A 258 1.31 12.14 3.35
N VAL A 259 1.00 10.98 3.92
CA VAL A 259 1.80 9.76 3.74
C VAL A 259 1.69 9.24 2.31
N ALA A 260 0.48 9.21 1.74
CA ALA A 260 0.25 8.84 0.33
C ALA A 260 0.99 9.80 -0.62
N GLU A 261 0.96 11.10 -0.32
CA GLU A 261 1.71 12.10 -1.07
C GLU A 261 3.22 11.81 -1.03
N ARG A 262 3.82 11.58 0.14
CA ARG A 262 5.25 11.27 0.25
C ARG A 262 5.66 10.03 -0.53
N LEU A 263 4.80 9.02 -0.57
CA LEU A 263 5.05 7.79 -1.32
C LEU A 263 4.96 8.01 -2.83
N LEU A 264 4.02 8.80 -3.33
CA LEU A 264 3.72 8.91 -4.76
C LEU A 264 4.20 10.20 -5.44
N ALA A 265 4.61 11.23 -4.67
CA ALA A 265 5.01 12.52 -5.24
C ALA A 265 6.14 12.41 -6.29
N GLN A 266 7.07 11.48 -6.14
CA GLN A 266 8.15 11.28 -7.10
C GLN A 266 7.64 10.66 -8.42
N LEU A 267 6.67 9.73 -8.35
CA LEU A 267 6.00 9.18 -9.52
C LEU A 267 5.26 10.29 -10.29
N LEU A 268 4.46 11.09 -9.55
CA LEU A 268 3.69 12.19 -10.13
C LEU A 268 4.58 13.24 -10.82
N ARG A 269 5.74 13.56 -10.21
CA ARG A 269 6.74 14.42 -10.85
C ARG A 269 7.33 13.79 -12.10
N GLY A 270 7.65 12.51 -12.05
CA GLY A 270 8.16 11.75 -13.18
C GLY A 270 7.20 11.70 -14.37
N LEU A 271 5.90 11.75 -14.08
CA LEU A 271 4.81 11.79 -15.06
C LEU A 271 4.44 13.23 -15.51
N GLY A 272 5.03 14.26 -14.90
CA GLY A 272 4.75 15.66 -15.22
C GLY A 272 3.36 16.16 -14.79
N ILE A 273 2.68 15.45 -13.87
CA ILE A 273 1.32 15.76 -13.42
C ILE A 273 1.25 16.19 -11.94
N ALA A 274 2.39 16.40 -11.30
CA ALA A 274 2.45 16.71 -9.87
C ALA A 274 1.57 17.91 -9.49
N GLN A 275 1.52 18.96 -10.31
CA GLN A 275 0.73 20.16 -10.02
C GLN A 275 -0.78 19.92 -9.99
N GLN A 276 -1.28 18.83 -10.61
CA GLN A 276 -2.70 18.49 -10.63
C GLN A 276 -3.14 17.78 -9.35
N TYR A 277 -2.19 17.09 -8.69
CA TYR A 277 -2.48 16.19 -7.58
C TYR A 277 -1.83 16.59 -6.25
N LEU A 278 -0.88 17.54 -6.27
CA LEU A 278 -0.18 17.96 -5.06
C LEU A 278 -0.48 19.43 -4.72
N PRO A 279 -0.76 19.74 -3.44
CA PRO A 279 -0.91 18.80 -2.31
C PRO A 279 -2.12 17.87 -2.48
N TYR A 280 -1.94 16.57 -2.17
CA TYR A 280 -2.99 15.59 -2.30
C TYR A 280 -4.10 15.85 -1.26
N LYS A 281 -5.30 16.04 -1.74
CA LYS A 281 -6.52 16.20 -0.94
C LYS A 281 -7.48 15.09 -1.35
N PRO A 282 -7.77 14.15 -0.43
CA PRO A 282 -8.68 13.04 -0.71
C PRO A 282 -10.12 13.52 -0.87
#